data_dd3d0a2dc1a8245abba3f206bb1a154d
#
_entry.id   dd3d0a2dc1a8245abba3f206bb1a154d
#
_cell.length_a   1.000
_cell.length_b   1.000
_cell.length_c   1.000
_cell.angle_alpha   90.00
_cell.angle_beta   90.00
_cell.angle_gamma   90.00
#
_symmetry.space_group_name_H-M   'P 1'
#
loop_
_entity.id
_entity.type
_entity.pdbx_description
1 polymer ?
#
loop_
_entity_poly.entity_id
_entity_poly.type
_entity_poly.pdbx_seq_one_letter_code
_entity_poly.pdbx_strand_id
1 'polypeptide(L)'
;GGATLPSLSIHDTTLPFHQRMTQNIELKESIARAALPYIQNRRHIFLASGTTVHMFATMLKDSGTLNIVTDAVNISYELSSYPNIHLISLGGEIRHNSLTTTGQIAESNLNSFQLDCAFIGVNAVDEEGNIFLGSMAEASIVRLLCHMVPEIYFLADETKLMKKDFIYICQLGKGRNLITNSSISEKCIHTCLLYTSPS
;
A
#
# COMPACT_ATOMS: atom_id res chain seq x y z
N GLY A 1 -11.39 32.28 29.74
CA GLY A 1 -11.07 30.86 29.73
C GLY A 1 -11.50 30.24 28.42
N GLY A 2 -10.59 30.20 27.42
CA GLY A 2 -10.85 29.52 26.20
C GLY A 2 -10.50 28.04 26.36
N ALA A 3 -11.50 27.17 26.31
CA ALA A 3 -11.26 25.73 26.17
C ALA A 3 -10.73 25.46 24.77
N THR A 4 -9.45 25.13 24.65
CA THR A 4 -8.88 24.56 23.43
C THR A 4 -9.46 23.14 23.29
N LEU A 5 -10.33 22.97 22.32
CA LEU A 5 -10.73 21.62 21.89
C LEU A 5 -9.47 20.83 21.53
N PRO A 6 -9.33 19.57 22.00
CA PRO A 6 -8.24 18.73 21.55
C PRO A 6 -8.34 18.64 20.04
N SER A 7 -7.22 18.93 19.34
CA SER A 7 -7.13 18.74 17.90
C SER A 7 -7.48 17.28 17.63
N LEU A 8 -8.63 17.05 17.03
CA LEU A 8 -8.92 15.76 16.39
C LEU A 8 -7.74 15.49 15.48
N SER A 9 -6.98 14.44 15.75
CA SER A 9 -5.93 13.99 14.87
C SER A 9 -6.60 13.66 13.54
N ILE A 10 -6.48 14.58 12.58
CA ILE A 10 -6.95 14.37 11.22
C ILE A 10 -6.10 13.20 10.71
N HIS A 11 -6.73 12.06 10.54
CA HIS A 11 -6.03 10.89 9.99
C HIS A 11 -5.42 11.24 8.63
N ASP A 12 -4.22 10.74 8.34
CA ASP A 12 -3.50 10.97 7.07
C ASP A 12 -4.36 10.72 5.81
N THR A 13 -5.41 9.91 5.93
CA THR A 13 -6.39 9.63 4.87
C THR A 13 -7.19 10.83 4.41
N THR A 14 -7.30 11.87 5.22
CA THR A 14 -7.99 13.11 4.86
C THR A 14 -7.08 14.09 4.13
N LEU A 15 -5.76 13.89 4.20
CA LEU A 15 -4.78 14.73 3.50
C LEU A 15 -4.68 14.33 2.03
N PRO A 16 -4.66 15.30 1.09
CA PRO A 16 -4.42 15.05 -0.31
C PRO A 16 -3.10 14.32 -0.57
N PHE A 17 -3.06 13.50 -1.64
CA PHE A 17 -1.88 12.72 -2.02
C PHE A 17 -0.59 13.56 -2.04
N HIS A 18 -0.63 14.75 -2.63
CA HIS A 18 0.54 15.64 -2.74
C HIS A 18 1.12 16.05 -1.38
N GLN A 19 0.26 16.31 -0.39
CA GLN A 19 0.71 16.65 0.95
C GLN A 19 1.32 15.44 1.67
N ARG A 20 0.75 14.25 1.48
CA ARG A 20 1.30 13.01 2.03
C ARG A 20 2.64 12.63 1.39
N MET A 21 2.87 12.98 0.12
CA MET A 21 4.14 12.71 -0.57
C MET A 21 5.33 13.40 0.07
N THR A 22 5.14 14.60 0.62
CA THR A 22 6.21 15.39 1.25
C THR A 22 6.49 15.00 2.70
N GLN A 23 5.69 14.12 3.29
CA GLN A 23 5.86 13.67 4.67
C GLN A 23 6.67 12.38 4.73
N ASN A 24 7.57 12.25 5.72
CA ASN A 24 8.31 11.02 6.01
C ASN A 24 9.00 10.41 4.77
N ILE A 25 9.59 11.24 3.91
CA ILE A 25 10.16 10.83 2.61
C ILE A 25 11.21 9.73 2.81
N GLU A 26 12.17 9.94 3.72
CA GLU A 26 13.25 8.99 3.99
C GLU A 26 12.73 7.63 4.46
N LEU A 27 11.70 7.63 5.33
CA LEU A 27 11.09 6.40 5.82
C LEU A 27 10.40 5.63 4.69
N LYS A 28 9.66 6.33 3.83
CA LYS A 28 9.01 5.72 2.67
C LYS A 28 10.00 5.19 1.64
N GLU A 29 11.09 5.92 1.42
CA GLU A 29 12.17 5.47 0.54
C GLU A 29 12.84 4.20 1.07
N SER A 30 13.13 4.14 2.37
CA SER A 30 13.66 2.94 3.01
C SER A 30 12.75 1.73 2.83
N ILE A 31 11.45 1.90 3.07
CA ILE A 31 10.44 0.84 2.88
C ILE A 31 10.34 0.42 1.41
N ALA A 32 10.32 1.38 0.49
CA ALA A 32 10.28 1.11 -0.94
C ALA A 32 11.51 0.29 -1.40
N ARG A 33 12.71 0.63 -0.94
CA ARG A 33 13.93 -0.15 -1.19
C ARG A 33 13.85 -1.56 -0.59
N ALA A 34 13.32 -1.69 0.63
CA ALA A 34 13.14 -2.98 1.29
C ALA A 34 12.11 -3.87 0.56
N ALA A 35 11.21 -3.29 -0.22
CA ALA A 35 10.23 -4.03 -1.01
C ALA A 35 10.80 -4.63 -2.32
N LEU A 36 11.91 -4.09 -2.87
CA LEU A 36 12.47 -4.54 -4.15
C LEU A 36 12.81 -6.03 -4.23
N PRO A 37 13.38 -6.70 -3.22
CA PRO A 37 13.67 -8.12 -3.30
C PRO A 37 12.43 -9.00 -3.53
N TYR A 38 11.24 -8.56 -3.13
CA TYR A 38 10.00 -9.34 -3.20
C TYR A 38 9.36 -9.38 -4.59
N ILE A 39 9.88 -8.63 -5.56
CA ILE A 39 9.47 -8.78 -6.97
C ILE A 39 10.31 -9.81 -7.75
N GLN A 40 11.40 -10.32 -7.16
CA GLN A 40 12.22 -11.32 -7.81
C GLN A 40 11.40 -12.56 -8.15
N ASN A 41 11.50 -13.03 -9.41
CA ASN A 41 10.70 -14.13 -9.95
C ASN A 41 9.18 -13.91 -10.00
N ARG A 42 8.71 -12.67 -9.81
CA ARG A 42 7.30 -12.28 -9.99
C ARG A 42 7.15 -11.57 -11.34
N ARG A 43 6.02 -11.80 -11.99
CA ARG A 43 5.73 -11.20 -13.30
C ARG A 43 4.45 -10.40 -13.33
N HIS A 44 3.49 -10.77 -12.49
CA HIS A 44 2.15 -10.18 -12.46
C HIS A 44 1.91 -9.54 -11.08
N ILE A 45 2.07 -8.23 -11.01
CA ILE A 45 2.13 -7.48 -9.75
C ILE A 45 1.00 -6.48 -9.69
N PHE A 46 0.34 -6.39 -8.55
CA PHE A 46 -0.58 -5.30 -8.27
C PHE A 46 0.13 -4.22 -7.43
N LEU A 47 -0.02 -2.97 -7.84
CA LEU A 47 0.41 -1.81 -7.08
C LEU A 47 -0.83 -1.00 -6.68
N ALA A 48 -1.15 -0.99 -5.40
CA ALA A 48 -2.24 -0.17 -4.88
C ALA A 48 -1.85 1.30 -4.80
N SER A 49 -2.84 2.15 -4.68
CA SER A 49 -2.62 3.57 -4.41
C SER A 49 -1.89 3.79 -3.06
N GLY A 50 -1.18 4.90 -2.96
CA GLY A 50 -0.47 5.29 -1.76
C GLY A 50 0.91 5.88 -2.04
N THR A 51 1.37 6.75 -1.16
CA THR A 51 2.64 7.48 -1.37
C THR A 51 3.88 6.61 -1.27
N THR A 52 3.87 5.61 -0.37
CA THR A 52 4.97 4.65 -0.24
C THR A 52 5.01 3.69 -1.44
N VAL A 53 3.84 3.23 -1.90
CA VAL A 53 3.73 2.38 -3.10
C VAL A 53 4.12 3.15 -4.36
N HIS A 54 3.76 4.44 -4.46
CA HIS A 54 4.22 5.28 -5.57
C HIS A 54 5.75 5.39 -5.58
N MET A 55 6.38 5.63 -4.43
CA MET A 55 7.83 5.67 -4.33
C MET A 55 8.48 4.33 -4.73
N PHE A 56 7.89 3.21 -4.31
CA PHE A 56 8.31 1.89 -4.75
C PHE A 56 8.18 1.72 -6.28
N ALA A 57 7.09 2.18 -6.86
CA ALA A 57 6.87 2.12 -8.31
C ALA A 57 7.96 2.86 -9.11
N THR A 58 8.43 4.02 -8.64
CA THR A 58 9.52 4.77 -9.30
C THR A 58 10.84 4.01 -9.35
N MET A 59 11.04 3.03 -8.46
CA MET A 59 12.26 2.21 -8.39
C MET A 59 12.22 0.98 -9.33
N LEU A 60 11.09 0.73 -10.01
CA LEU A 60 10.92 -0.47 -10.86
C LEU A 60 11.48 -0.30 -12.27
N LYS A 61 12.03 0.84 -12.62
CA LYS A 61 12.55 1.16 -13.95
C LYS A 61 13.49 0.09 -14.51
N ASP A 62 14.36 -0.45 -13.66
CA ASP A 62 15.39 -1.42 -14.06
C ASP A 62 15.08 -2.86 -13.60
N SER A 63 13.84 -3.15 -13.25
CA SER A 63 13.44 -4.43 -12.64
C SER A 63 13.13 -5.57 -13.63
N GLY A 64 13.51 -5.41 -14.92
CA GLY A 64 13.16 -6.37 -15.96
C GLY A 64 11.73 -6.21 -16.47
N THR A 65 11.23 -7.22 -17.21
CA THR A 65 9.87 -7.15 -17.78
C THR A 65 8.83 -7.52 -16.73
N LEU A 66 7.90 -6.62 -16.45
CA LEU A 66 6.80 -6.79 -15.49
C LEU A 66 5.44 -6.48 -16.13
N ASN A 67 4.42 -7.23 -15.72
CA ASN A 67 3.02 -6.88 -15.92
C ASN A 67 2.49 -6.27 -14.63
N ILE A 68 2.13 -5.00 -14.68
CA ILE A 68 1.66 -4.26 -13.52
C ILE A 68 0.20 -3.86 -13.71
N VAL A 69 -0.63 -4.25 -12.75
CA VAL A 69 -2.01 -3.78 -12.62
C VAL A 69 -2.04 -2.79 -11.45
N THR A 70 -2.71 -1.66 -11.64
CA THR A 70 -2.81 -0.64 -10.58
C THR A 70 -4.16 0.06 -10.58
N ASP A 71 -4.62 0.43 -9.40
CA ASP A 71 -5.77 1.33 -9.19
C ASP A 71 -5.32 2.80 -9.05
N ALA A 72 -4.02 3.10 -9.09
CA ALA A 72 -3.47 4.41 -8.84
C ALA A 72 -3.20 5.19 -10.13
N VAL A 73 -3.85 6.33 -10.29
CA VAL A 73 -3.70 7.21 -11.48
C VAL A 73 -2.26 7.76 -11.59
N ASN A 74 -1.68 8.16 -10.47
CA ASN A 74 -0.31 8.68 -10.42
C ASN A 74 0.74 7.60 -10.72
N ILE A 75 0.53 6.35 -10.28
CA ILE A 75 1.41 5.23 -10.63
C ILE A 75 1.25 4.88 -12.11
N SER A 76 0.01 4.92 -12.63
CA SER A 76 -0.23 4.72 -14.06
C SER A 76 0.50 5.75 -14.93
N TYR A 77 0.49 7.01 -14.51
CA TYR A 77 1.21 8.08 -15.19
C TYR A 77 2.73 7.85 -15.14
N GLU A 78 3.28 7.59 -13.97
CA GLU A 78 4.72 7.36 -13.75
C GLU A 78 5.24 6.20 -14.60
N LEU A 79 4.60 5.03 -14.48
CA LEU A 79 5.06 3.83 -15.14
C LEU A 79 4.80 3.80 -16.66
N SER A 80 3.94 4.68 -17.17
CA SER A 80 3.66 4.76 -18.61
C SER A 80 4.90 5.09 -19.46
N SER A 81 5.93 5.68 -18.84
CA SER A 81 7.20 6.00 -19.49
C SER A 81 8.23 4.85 -19.47
N TYR A 82 7.93 3.72 -18.80
CA TYR A 82 8.87 2.60 -18.62
C TYR A 82 8.59 1.48 -19.65
N PRO A 83 9.42 1.33 -20.70
CA PRO A 83 9.13 0.43 -21.82
C PRO A 83 9.18 -1.06 -21.44
N ASN A 84 9.80 -1.40 -20.32
CA ASN A 84 9.88 -2.76 -19.79
C ASN A 84 8.64 -3.15 -18.95
N ILE A 85 7.69 -2.23 -18.73
CA ILE A 85 6.51 -2.46 -17.94
C ILE A 85 5.27 -2.52 -18.85
N HIS A 86 4.60 -3.68 -18.87
CA HIS A 86 3.26 -3.79 -19.42
C HIS A 86 2.26 -3.34 -18.36
N LEU A 87 1.73 -2.14 -18.53
CA LEU A 87 0.93 -1.44 -17.53
C LEU A 87 -0.56 -1.52 -17.85
N ILE A 88 -1.35 -1.88 -16.85
CA ILE A 88 -2.82 -1.90 -16.90
C ILE A 88 -3.36 -1.07 -15.74
N SER A 89 -4.14 -0.04 -16.06
CA SER A 89 -4.93 0.70 -15.06
C SER A 89 -6.31 0.06 -14.94
N LEU A 90 -6.80 -0.16 -13.72
CA LEU A 90 -8.11 -0.75 -13.49
C LEU A 90 -9.26 0.09 -14.06
N GLY A 91 -9.10 1.42 -14.12
CA GLY A 91 -10.19 2.32 -14.48
C GLY A 91 -11.24 2.43 -13.37
N GLY A 92 -12.32 3.17 -13.63
CA GLY A 92 -13.40 3.43 -12.67
C GLY A 92 -13.48 4.89 -12.24
N GLU A 93 -14.11 5.15 -11.10
CA GLU A 93 -14.25 6.49 -10.54
C GLU A 93 -12.96 6.93 -9.85
N ILE A 94 -12.48 8.13 -10.15
CA ILE A 94 -11.25 8.67 -9.57
C ILE A 94 -11.57 9.42 -8.27
N ARG A 95 -10.96 9.01 -7.17
CA ARG A 95 -10.96 9.73 -5.90
C ARG A 95 -9.86 10.78 -5.89
N HIS A 96 -10.23 12.04 -5.81
CA HIS A 96 -9.28 13.16 -5.93
C HIS A 96 -8.21 13.19 -4.83
N ASN A 97 -8.57 12.85 -3.58
CA ASN A 97 -7.63 12.92 -2.46
C ASN A 97 -6.53 11.85 -2.50
N SER A 98 -6.85 10.66 -2.98
CA SER A 98 -5.92 9.52 -3.02
C SER A 98 -5.38 9.20 -4.42
N LEU A 99 -5.96 9.81 -5.47
CA LEU A 99 -5.69 9.50 -6.88
C LEU A 99 -5.93 8.02 -7.21
N THR A 100 -6.94 7.43 -6.58
CA THR A 100 -7.29 6.00 -6.71
C THR A 100 -8.53 5.85 -7.57
N THR A 101 -8.52 4.87 -8.47
CA THR A 101 -9.71 4.43 -9.18
C THR A 101 -10.47 3.40 -8.34
N THR A 102 -11.77 3.58 -8.19
CA THR A 102 -12.64 2.76 -7.32
C THR A 102 -13.97 2.46 -8.01
N GLY A 103 -14.81 1.72 -7.31
CA GLY A 103 -16.17 1.39 -7.73
C GLY A 103 -16.24 0.09 -8.54
N GLN A 104 -17.44 -0.25 -8.97
CA GLN A 104 -17.77 -1.54 -9.59
C GLN A 104 -16.93 -1.85 -10.84
N ILE A 105 -16.57 -0.83 -11.62
CA ILE A 105 -15.71 -1.00 -12.81
C ILE A 105 -14.32 -1.49 -12.39
N ALA A 106 -13.69 -0.84 -11.40
CA ALA A 106 -12.38 -1.23 -10.91
C ALA A 106 -12.41 -2.64 -10.31
N GLU A 107 -13.41 -2.94 -9.48
CA GLU A 107 -13.59 -4.26 -8.84
C GLU A 107 -13.82 -5.37 -9.88
N SER A 108 -14.68 -5.12 -10.87
CA SER A 108 -14.94 -6.08 -11.95
C SER A 108 -13.70 -6.36 -12.80
N ASN A 109 -12.97 -5.32 -13.15
CA ASN A 109 -11.75 -5.46 -13.94
C ASN A 109 -10.66 -6.22 -13.18
N LEU A 110 -10.51 -5.95 -11.87
CA LEU A 110 -9.54 -6.65 -11.03
C LEU A 110 -9.74 -8.17 -11.06
N ASN A 111 -10.97 -8.66 -11.04
CA ASN A 111 -11.30 -10.09 -11.09
C ASN A 111 -10.83 -10.81 -12.38
N SER A 112 -10.43 -10.06 -13.41
CA SER A 112 -9.95 -10.64 -14.69
C SER A 112 -8.47 -11.02 -14.65
N PHE A 113 -7.74 -10.67 -13.59
CA PHE A 113 -6.29 -10.86 -13.53
C PHE A 113 -5.88 -11.97 -12.56
N GLN A 114 -4.86 -12.73 -12.94
CA GLN A 114 -4.12 -13.58 -12.02
C GLN A 114 -2.81 -12.87 -11.64
N LEU A 115 -2.65 -12.64 -10.35
CA LEU A 115 -1.56 -11.84 -9.79
C LEU A 115 -0.67 -12.72 -8.89
N ASP A 116 0.64 -12.55 -8.99
CA ASP A 116 1.62 -13.24 -8.16
C ASP A 116 1.70 -12.62 -6.77
N CYS A 117 1.69 -11.29 -6.73
CA CYS A 117 1.74 -10.53 -5.48
C CYS A 117 1.11 -9.15 -5.63
N ALA A 118 0.85 -8.51 -4.48
CA ALA A 118 0.36 -7.14 -4.39
C ALA A 118 1.16 -6.34 -3.35
N PHE A 119 1.42 -5.06 -3.66
CA PHE A 119 2.01 -4.10 -2.73
C PHE A 119 0.96 -3.04 -2.40
N ILE A 120 0.68 -2.86 -1.10
CA ILE A 120 -0.45 -2.09 -0.63
C ILE A 120 -0.02 -1.16 0.50
N GLY A 121 -0.26 0.13 0.36
CA GLY A 121 -0.13 1.08 1.45
C GLY A 121 -1.30 0.96 2.44
N VAL A 122 -1.03 1.16 3.73
CA VAL A 122 -2.06 1.05 4.77
C VAL A 122 -2.13 2.30 5.65
N ASN A 123 -3.25 2.47 6.33
CA ASN A 123 -3.46 3.58 7.25
C ASN A 123 -2.99 3.27 8.66
N ALA A 124 -3.23 2.06 9.14
CA ALA A 124 -2.87 1.63 10.46
C ALA A 124 -2.64 0.12 10.55
N VAL A 125 -1.78 -0.28 11.48
CA VAL A 125 -1.54 -1.65 11.91
C VAL A 125 -1.54 -1.67 13.43
N ASP A 126 -2.39 -2.49 14.05
CA ASP A 126 -2.44 -2.58 15.50
C ASP A 126 -1.45 -3.60 16.09
N GLU A 127 -1.47 -3.75 17.42
CA GLU A 127 -0.59 -4.65 18.18
C GLU A 127 -0.80 -6.11 17.83
N GLU A 128 -1.98 -6.47 17.33
CA GLU A 128 -2.35 -7.83 16.95
C GLU A 128 -2.01 -8.12 15.48
N GLY A 129 -1.47 -7.15 14.76
CA GLY A 129 -1.17 -7.24 13.33
C GLY A 129 -2.41 -7.11 12.44
N ASN A 130 -3.48 -6.51 12.95
CA ASN A 130 -4.63 -6.20 12.14
C ASN A 130 -4.36 -4.99 11.26
N ILE A 131 -4.72 -5.10 9.99
CA ILE A 131 -4.56 -4.07 8.96
C ILE A 131 -5.83 -3.25 8.82
N PHE A 132 -5.68 -1.92 8.77
CA PHE A 132 -6.80 -1.01 8.65
C PHE A 132 -6.61 0.01 7.52
N LEU A 133 -7.75 0.40 6.93
CA LEU A 133 -7.88 1.50 5.98
C LEU A 133 -8.94 2.51 6.46
N GLY A 134 -8.82 3.75 5.99
CA GLY A 134 -9.78 4.82 6.32
C GLY A 134 -10.91 5.00 5.31
N SER A 135 -10.82 4.38 4.12
CA SER A 135 -11.76 4.54 3.02
C SER A 135 -12.43 3.22 2.64
N MET A 136 -13.77 3.17 2.70
CA MET A 136 -14.54 1.99 2.29
C MET A 136 -14.32 1.62 0.82
N ALA A 137 -14.24 2.61 -0.05
CA ALA A 137 -14.04 2.38 -1.49
C ALA A 137 -12.66 1.75 -1.80
N GLU A 138 -11.60 2.16 -1.07
CA GLU A 138 -10.28 1.55 -1.19
C GLU A 138 -10.26 0.17 -0.52
N ALA A 139 -10.97 0.01 0.59
CA ALA A 139 -11.09 -1.25 1.30
C ALA A 139 -11.72 -2.37 0.45
N SER A 140 -12.67 -2.06 -0.43
CA SER A 140 -13.29 -3.03 -1.34
C SER A 140 -12.24 -3.69 -2.25
N ILE A 141 -11.39 -2.90 -2.90
CA ILE A 141 -10.31 -3.40 -3.76
C ILE A 141 -9.31 -4.24 -2.95
N VAL A 142 -8.89 -3.73 -1.77
CA VAL A 142 -7.89 -4.44 -0.95
C VAL A 142 -8.45 -5.77 -0.41
N ARG A 143 -9.72 -5.83 -0.05
CA ARG A 143 -10.37 -7.09 0.35
C ARG A 143 -10.42 -8.11 -0.79
N LEU A 144 -10.74 -7.68 -2.02
CA LEU A 144 -10.66 -8.55 -3.19
C LEU A 144 -9.25 -9.08 -3.39
N LEU A 145 -8.22 -8.22 -3.31
CA LEU A 145 -6.82 -8.64 -3.37
C LEU A 145 -6.50 -9.67 -2.28
N CYS A 146 -6.98 -9.47 -1.04
CA CYS A 146 -6.79 -10.42 0.04
C CYS A 146 -7.42 -11.80 -0.23
N HIS A 147 -8.44 -11.90 -1.07
CA HIS A 147 -9.03 -13.18 -1.45
C HIS A 147 -8.35 -13.86 -2.63
N MET A 148 -7.86 -13.08 -3.59
CA MET A 148 -7.40 -13.62 -4.87
C MET A 148 -5.87 -13.71 -5.01
N VAL A 149 -5.09 -12.91 -4.26
CA VAL A 149 -3.64 -12.82 -4.40
C VAL A 149 -2.94 -13.64 -3.31
N PRO A 150 -2.02 -14.55 -3.65
CA PRO A 150 -1.37 -15.42 -2.67
C PRO A 150 -0.44 -14.67 -1.72
N GLU A 151 0.26 -13.66 -2.20
CA GLU A 151 1.27 -12.90 -1.43
C GLU A 151 0.94 -11.40 -1.46
N ILE A 152 0.71 -10.82 -0.29
CA ILE A 152 0.50 -9.39 -0.13
C ILE A 152 1.59 -8.81 0.76
N TYR A 153 2.13 -7.69 0.34
CA TYR A 153 3.11 -6.90 1.07
C TYR A 153 2.47 -5.55 1.43
N PHE A 154 2.12 -5.40 2.70
CA PHE A 154 1.64 -4.14 3.24
C PHE A 154 2.82 -3.24 3.56
N LEU A 155 2.82 -2.01 3.03
CA LEU A 155 3.87 -1.02 3.23
C LEU A 155 3.40 0.02 4.24
N ALA A 156 4.05 0.09 5.39
CA ALA A 156 3.71 1.04 6.45
C ALA A 156 4.96 1.59 7.12
N ASP A 157 5.08 2.91 7.22
CA ASP A 157 6.08 3.51 8.08
C ASP A 157 5.68 3.39 9.57
N GLU A 158 6.64 3.57 10.47
CA GLU A 158 6.44 3.42 11.91
C GLU A 158 5.32 4.28 12.47
N THR A 159 4.99 5.39 11.83
CA THR A 159 3.91 6.27 12.27
C THR A 159 2.52 5.65 12.11
N LYS A 160 2.41 4.56 11.36
CA LYS A 160 1.17 3.79 11.11
C LYS A 160 1.01 2.60 12.05
N LEU A 161 2.05 2.27 12.81
CA LEU A 161 2.07 1.12 13.69
C LEU A 161 1.43 1.42 15.05
N MET A 162 0.96 0.38 15.75
CA MET A 162 0.31 0.45 17.06
C MET A 162 -0.94 1.34 17.06
N LYS A 163 -1.68 1.33 15.94
CA LYS A 163 -2.86 2.17 15.72
C LYS A 163 -3.98 1.37 15.07
N LYS A 164 -5.19 1.84 15.25
CA LYS A 164 -6.39 1.36 14.54
C LYS A 164 -6.94 2.48 13.67
N ASP A 165 -7.62 2.09 12.61
CA ASP A 165 -8.40 3.00 11.76
C ASP A 165 -9.79 2.41 11.54
N PHE A 166 -10.63 3.08 10.78
CA PHE A 166 -12.05 2.83 10.71
C PHE A 166 -12.42 1.47 10.13
N ILE A 167 -11.67 0.96 9.14
CA ILE A 167 -12.07 -0.23 8.39
C ILE A 167 -11.02 -1.33 8.55
N TYR A 168 -11.39 -2.41 9.23
CA TYR A 168 -10.61 -3.63 9.29
C TYR A 168 -10.56 -4.33 7.92
N ILE A 169 -9.39 -4.78 7.52
CA ILE A 169 -9.13 -5.48 6.27
C ILE A 169 -8.85 -6.98 6.50
N CYS A 170 -7.74 -7.27 7.14
CA CYS A 170 -7.28 -8.61 7.44
C CYS A 170 -6.26 -8.57 8.57
N GLN A 171 -5.82 -9.74 9.02
CA GLN A 171 -4.69 -9.88 9.93
C GLN A 171 -3.45 -10.33 9.17
N LEU A 172 -2.27 -9.87 9.60
CA LEU A 172 -0.98 -10.35 9.12
C LEU A 172 -0.82 -11.85 9.42
N GLY A 173 -0.13 -12.56 8.53
CA GLY A 173 0.04 -14.01 8.65
C GLY A 173 0.50 -14.63 7.35
N LYS A 174 0.15 -15.87 7.10
CA LYS A 174 0.58 -16.58 5.89
C LYS A 174 0.15 -15.84 4.61
N GLY A 175 1.13 -15.41 3.83
CA GLY A 175 0.91 -14.65 2.59
C GLY A 175 0.41 -13.21 2.80
N ARG A 176 0.46 -12.69 4.04
CA ARG A 176 0.09 -11.33 4.42
C ARG A 176 1.22 -10.73 5.23
N ASN A 177 2.14 -10.07 4.54
CA ASN A 177 3.43 -9.62 5.07
C ASN A 177 3.41 -8.10 5.30
N LEU A 178 4.16 -7.63 6.28
CA LEU A 178 4.38 -6.20 6.52
C LEU A 178 5.83 -5.85 6.22
N ILE A 179 6.04 -4.79 5.43
CA ILE A 179 7.35 -4.17 5.24
C ILE A 179 7.31 -2.80 5.92
N THR A 180 8.22 -2.59 6.86
CA THR A 180 8.30 -1.36 7.66
C THR A 180 9.75 -0.99 7.94
N ASN A 181 9.97 0.27 8.35
CA ASN A 181 11.28 0.79 8.74
C ASN A 181 11.57 0.71 10.25
N SER A 182 10.61 0.27 11.04
CA SER A 182 10.76 0.24 12.49
C SER A 182 11.45 -1.04 12.97
N SER A 183 12.36 -0.89 13.93
CA SER A 183 12.78 -1.96 14.83
C SER A 183 11.67 -2.20 15.85
N ILE A 184 10.60 -2.83 15.42
CA ILE A 184 9.46 -3.13 16.30
C ILE A 184 9.97 -4.05 17.42
N SER A 185 9.55 -3.74 18.66
CA SER A 185 9.88 -4.58 19.81
C SER A 185 9.50 -6.03 19.55
N GLU A 186 10.30 -6.97 20.03
CA GLU A 186 10.14 -8.44 19.83
C GLU A 186 8.72 -8.96 20.14
N LYS A 187 7.94 -8.23 20.93
CA LYS A 187 6.54 -8.56 21.22
C LYS A 187 5.59 -8.49 20.02
N CYS A 188 5.85 -7.58 19.06
CA CYS A 188 5.08 -7.53 17.81
C CYS A 188 5.56 -8.56 16.78
N ILE A 189 6.81 -9.02 16.89
CA ILE A 189 7.43 -9.96 15.94
C ILE A 189 6.84 -11.36 16.07
N HIS A 190 6.37 -11.78 17.24
CA HIS A 190 5.83 -13.12 17.45
C HIS A 190 4.52 -13.41 16.72
N THR A 191 3.79 -12.38 16.32
CA THR A 191 2.50 -12.54 15.60
C THR A 191 2.63 -12.26 14.10
N CYS A 192 3.69 -11.56 13.67
CA CYS A 192 3.87 -11.10 12.31
C CYS A 192 5.26 -11.49 11.80
N LEU A 193 5.34 -12.12 10.63
CA LEU A 193 6.58 -12.21 9.87
C LEU A 193 6.94 -10.80 9.39
N LEU A 194 7.64 -10.06 10.25
CA LEU A 194 8.08 -8.70 9.97
C LEU A 194 9.48 -8.76 9.38
N TYR A 195 9.58 -8.26 8.16
CA TYR A 195 10.88 -7.99 7.57
C TYR A 195 11.24 -6.54 7.86
N THR A 196 12.16 -6.35 8.81
CA THR A 196 12.80 -5.05 9.01
C THR A 196 13.95 -4.93 8.01
N SER A 197 14.08 -3.77 7.38
CA SER A 197 15.31 -3.44 6.65
C SER A 197 16.48 -3.41 7.67
N PRO A 198 17.60 -4.10 7.44
CA PRO A 198 18.79 -3.86 8.24
C PRO A 198 19.25 -2.42 8.04
N SER A 199 19.55 -1.76 9.13
CA SER A 199 20.15 -0.42 9.20
C SER A 199 21.47 -0.37 8.47
#